data_6559fcc03180e906c88f265a5207be06
#
_entry.id   6559fcc03180e906c88f265a5207be06
#
_cell.length_a   1.000
_cell.length_b   1.000
_cell.length_c   1.000
_cell.angle_alpha   90.00
_cell.angle_beta   90.00
_cell.angle_gamma   90.00
#
_symmetry.space_group_name_H-M   'P 1'
#
loop_
_entity.id
_entity.type
_entity.pdbx_description
1 polymer ?
#
loop_
_entity_poly.entity_id
_entity_poly.type
_entity_poly.pdbx_seq_one_letter_code
_entity_poly.pdbx_strand_id
1 'polypeptide(L)'
;QKLLHPIGLLNRASQKMVENLEKEETVSIDIRTGDEVEELARSFERMYGEVKDYIARLSEVTAEKERIGAELSVATKIQADMLPSIFPPFPERTDMEIYATMHPAKEVGGDFYDFFLIDPMHLGVVIADVSGKGVPAALFMVIAKTLIKNRALMGGTPSEILAFVNNQLCENNEAEMFVTVWMGILDL
;
A
#
# COMPACT_ATOMS: atom_id res chain seq x y z
N GLN A 1 -45.22 39.27 -14.86
CA GLN A 1 -45.60 37.83 -14.99
C GLN A 1 -44.74 37.06 -16.00
N LYS A 2 -44.20 37.70 -17.07
CA LYS A 2 -43.37 37.02 -18.10
C LYS A 2 -42.03 36.48 -17.59
N LEU A 3 -41.41 37.09 -16.59
CA LEU A 3 -40.12 36.69 -16.03
C LEU A 3 -40.21 35.66 -14.88
N LEU A 4 -41.34 35.61 -14.17
CA LEU A 4 -41.48 34.73 -12.97
C LEU A 4 -41.61 33.23 -13.35
N HIS A 5 -42.18 32.93 -14.51
CA HIS A 5 -42.38 31.52 -14.92
C HIS A 5 -41.06 30.83 -15.31
N PRO A 6 -40.19 31.42 -16.14
CA PRO A 6 -38.88 30.82 -16.47
C PRO A 6 -37.95 30.66 -15.24
N ILE A 7 -37.92 31.64 -14.34
CA ILE A 7 -37.16 31.56 -13.07
C ILE A 7 -37.67 30.41 -12.19
N GLY A 8 -38.99 30.20 -12.13
CA GLY A 8 -39.58 29.07 -11.41
C GLY A 8 -39.24 27.71 -12.00
N LEU A 9 -39.08 27.61 -13.34
CA LEU A 9 -38.62 26.41 -14.03
C LEU A 9 -37.13 26.15 -13.71
N LEU A 10 -36.29 27.17 -13.80
CA LEU A 10 -34.86 27.07 -13.47
C LEU A 10 -34.65 26.59 -12.06
N ASN A 11 -35.39 27.13 -11.08
CA ASN A 11 -35.29 26.71 -9.69
C ASN A 11 -35.66 25.23 -9.48
N ARG A 12 -36.75 24.76 -10.11
CA ARG A 12 -37.17 23.35 -10.06
C ARG A 12 -36.13 22.42 -10.74
N ALA A 13 -35.58 22.86 -11.86
CA ALA A 13 -34.54 22.11 -12.57
C ALA A 13 -33.27 22.02 -11.70
N SER A 14 -32.85 23.11 -11.07
CA SER A 14 -31.70 23.14 -10.17
C SER A 14 -31.91 22.19 -8.97
N GLN A 15 -33.09 22.13 -8.38
CA GLN A 15 -33.39 21.17 -7.30
C GLN A 15 -33.29 19.72 -7.79
N LYS A 16 -33.88 19.40 -8.95
CA LYS A 16 -33.77 18.06 -9.56
C LYS A 16 -32.32 17.70 -9.91
N MET A 17 -31.52 18.66 -10.37
CA MET A 17 -30.09 18.44 -10.65
C MET A 17 -29.35 18.01 -9.40
N VAL A 18 -29.57 18.64 -8.26
CA VAL A 18 -28.97 18.24 -6.97
C VAL A 18 -29.42 16.84 -6.53
N GLU A 19 -30.71 16.53 -6.65
CA GLU A 19 -31.25 15.22 -6.30
C GLU A 19 -30.75 14.08 -7.22
N ASN A 20 -30.33 14.41 -8.44
CA ASN A 20 -29.90 13.45 -9.46
C ASN A 20 -28.39 13.45 -9.72
N LEU A 21 -27.57 14.13 -8.88
CA LEU A 21 -26.10 14.16 -9.04
C LEU A 21 -25.49 12.75 -9.00
N GLU A 22 -26.04 11.86 -8.19
CA GLU A 22 -25.57 10.47 -8.04
C GLU A 22 -26.32 9.48 -8.96
N LYS A 23 -27.34 9.94 -9.71
CA LYS A 23 -28.13 9.09 -10.61
C LYS A 23 -27.68 9.27 -12.05
N GLU A 24 -27.86 8.25 -12.88
CA GLU A 24 -27.52 8.33 -14.32
C GLU A 24 -28.45 9.24 -15.14
N GLU A 25 -29.52 9.75 -14.54
CA GLU A 25 -30.49 10.61 -15.22
C GLU A 25 -29.90 11.99 -15.56
N THR A 26 -30.08 12.41 -16.80
CA THR A 26 -29.76 13.75 -17.28
C THR A 26 -30.97 14.67 -17.08
N VAL A 27 -30.73 15.81 -16.43
CA VAL A 27 -31.74 16.88 -16.29
C VAL A 27 -31.47 17.92 -17.37
N SER A 28 -32.39 18.11 -18.30
CA SER A 28 -32.34 19.21 -19.28
C SER A 28 -33.25 20.35 -18.88
N ILE A 29 -32.83 21.57 -19.18
CA ILE A 29 -33.58 22.79 -18.91
C ILE A 29 -34.05 23.38 -20.24
N ASP A 30 -35.30 23.10 -20.67
CA ASP A 30 -35.83 23.70 -21.91
C ASP A 30 -36.46 25.08 -21.61
N ILE A 31 -35.61 26.10 -21.53
CA ILE A 31 -36.00 27.51 -21.38
C ILE A 31 -35.56 28.25 -22.65
N ARG A 32 -36.52 28.77 -23.42
CA ARG A 32 -36.30 29.49 -24.67
C ARG A 32 -36.93 30.88 -24.59
N THR A 33 -36.32 31.79 -23.86
CA THR A 33 -36.83 33.14 -23.65
C THR A 33 -36.13 34.19 -24.55
N GLY A 34 -34.95 33.83 -25.13
CA GLY A 34 -34.17 34.73 -25.97
C GLY A 34 -33.50 35.87 -25.19
N ASP A 35 -33.38 35.73 -23.89
CA ASP A 35 -32.84 36.74 -22.97
C ASP A 35 -31.78 36.13 -22.00
N GLU A 36 -31.36 36.90 -21.00
CA GLU A 36 -30.35 36.50 -19.99
C GLU A 36 -30.78 35.26 -19.18
N VAL A 37 -32.06 34.97 -19.12
CA VAL A 37 -32.57 33.78 -18.40
C VAL A 37 -32.25 32.48 -19.18
N GLU A 38 -32.32 32.51 -20.52
CA GLU A 38 -31.89 31.39 -21.35
C GLU A 38 -30.38 31.17 -21.25
N GLU A 39 -29.58 32.25 -21.26
CA GLU A 39 -28.11 32.16 -21.11
C GLU A 39 -27.76 31.56 -19.74
N LEU A 40 -28.45 31.98 -18.68
CA LEU A 40 -28.29 31.44 -17.35
C LEU A 40 -28.64 29.94 -17.30
N ALA A 41 -29.74 29.50 -17.91
CA ALA A 41 -30.14 28.11 -18.01
C ALA A 41 -29.07 27.24 -18.68
N ARG A 42 -28.51 27.69 -19.80
CA ARG A 42 -27.40 26.99 -20.50
C ARG A 42 -26.13 26.92 -19.67
N SER A 43 -25.83 27.97 -18.88
CA SER A 43 -24.68 27.99 -17.98
C SER A 43 -24.85 26.98 -16.83
N PHE A 44 -26.07 26.87 -16.30
CA PHE A 44 -26.41 25.85 -15.30
C PHE A 44 -26.30 24.43 -15.84
N GLU A 45 -26.81 24.15 -17.05
CA GLU A 45 -26.68 22.83 -17.69
C GLU A 45 -25.21 22.43 -17.86
N ARG A 46 -24.39 23.36 -18.35
CA ARG A 46 -22.94 23.12 -18.51
C ARG A 46 -22.27 22.80 -17.18
N MET A 47 -22.51 23.65 -16.18
CA MET A 47 -21.96 23.45 -14.83
C MET A 47 -22.41 22.10 -14.23
N TYR A 48 -23.68 21.72 -14.42
CA TYR A 48 -24.19 20.45 -13.96
C TYR A 48 -23.49 19.26 -14.65
N GLY A 49 -23.26 19.34 -15.96
CA GLY A 49 -22.50 18.35 -16.70
C GLY A 49 -21.08 18.20 -16.18
N GLU A 50 -20.37 19.31 -15.99
CA GLU A 50 -19.00 19.33 -15.46
C GLU A 50 -18.92 18.72 -14.04
N VAL A 51 -19.86 19.05 -13.16
CA VAL A 51 -19.93 18.50 -11.80
C VAL A 51 -20.21 17.00 -11.84
N LYS A 52 -21.11 16.55 -12.69
CA LYS A 52 -21.44 15.14 -12.85
C LYS A 52 -20.23 14.33 -13.34
N ASP A 53 -19.54 14.84 -14.35
CA ASP A 53 -18.30 14.23 -14.85
C ASP A 53 -17.20 14.18 -13.78
N TYR A 54 -17.10 15.21 -12.97
CA TYR A 54 -16.16 15.25 -11.85
C TYR A 54 -16.47 14.21 -10.78
N ILE A 55 -17.75 14.07 -10.41
CA ILE A 55 -18.21 13.04 -9.45
C ILE A 55 -17.92 11.64 -9.98
N ALA A 56 -18.20 11.37 -11.27
CA ALA A 56 -17.93 10.08 -11.89
C ALA A 56 -16.43 9.74 -11.83
N ARG A 57 -15.55 10.69 -12.17
CA ARG A 57 -14.09 10.51 -12.08
C ARG A 57 -13.62 10.30 -10.65
N LEU A 58 -14.16 11.04 -9.68
CA LEU A 58 -13.83 10.82 -8.26
C LEU A 58 -14.23 9.42 -7.79
N SER A 59 -15.40 8.95 -8.17
CA SER A 59 -15.88 7.60 -7.83
C SER A 59 -14.94 6.53 -8.40
N GLU A 60 -14.53 6.66 -9.67
CA GLU A 60 -13.58 5.73 -10.31
C GLU A 60 -12.22 5.71 -9.58
N VAL A 61 -11.66 6.90 -9.31
CA VAL A 61 -10.38 7.02 -8.60
C VAL A 61 -10.47 6.46 -7.18
N THR A 62 -11.60 6.67 -6.51
CA THR A 62 -11.81 6.16 -5.15
C THR A 62 -11.90 4.63 -5.16
N ALA A 63 -12.66 4.04 -6.07
CA ALA A 63 -12.77 2.59 -6.22
C ALA A 63 -11.41 1.94 -6.53
N GLU A 64 -10.62 2.55 -7.42
CA GLU A 64 -9.27 2.07 -7.74
C GLU A 64 -8.33 2.15 -6.54
N LYS A 65 -8.38 3.25 -5.77
CA LYS A 65 -7.61 3.42 -4.54
C LYS A 65 -7.97 2.36 -3.49
N GLU A 66 -9.25 2.06 -3.33
CA GLU A 66 -9.74 1.01 -2.42
C GLU A 66 -9.26 -0.38 -2.85
N ARG A 67 -9.29 -0.68 -4.16
CA ARG A 67 -8.78 -1.92 -4.72
C ARG A 67 -7.29 -2.10 -4.44
N ILE A 68 -6.48 -1.08 -4.75
CA ILE A 68 -5.03 -1.09 -4.49
C ILE A 68 -4.75 -1.24 -2.98
N GLY A 69 -5.51 -0.55 -2.13
CA GLY A 69 -5.39 -0.67 -0.68
C GLY A 69 -5.67 -2.08 -0.17
N ALA A 70 -6.67 -2.77 -0.73
CA ALA A 70 -6.97 -4.15 -0.39
C ALA A 70 -5.85 -5.11 -0.82
N GLU A 71 -5.31 -4.95 -2.02
CA GLU A 71 -4.17 -5.74 -2.51
C GLU A 71 -2.91 -5.54 -1.63
N LEU A 72 -2.61 -4.29 -1.26
CA LEU A 72 -1.50 -3.98 -0.36
C LEU A 72 -1.71 -4.56 1.04
N SER A 73 -2.93 -4.59 1.55
CA SER A 73 -3.25 -5.20 2.85
C SER A 73 -2.93 -6.70 2.86
N VAL A 74 -3.21 -7.41 1.77
CA VAL A 74 -2.84 -8.82 1.62
C VAL A 74 -1.32 -8.99 1.60
N ALA A 75 -0.60 -8.14 0.85
CA ALA A 75 0.86 -8.17 0.81
C ALA A 75 1.49 -7.91 2.18
N THR A 76 0.95 -6.96 2.95
CA THR A 76 1.33 -6.66 4.34
C THR A 76 1.21 -7.89 5.23
N LYS A 77 0.09 -8.59 5.13
CA LYS A 77 -0.15 -9.81 5.93
C LYS A 77 0.84 -10.91 5.57
N ILE A 78 1.05 -11.16 4.28
CA ILE A 78 2.02 -12.16 3.81
C ILE A 78 3.42 -11.81 4.34
N GLN A 79 3.83 -10.55 4.26
CA GLN A 79 5.13 -10.10 4.76
C GLN A 79 5.27 -10.28 6.28
N ALA A 80 4.23 -9.91 7.04
CA ALA A 80 4.21 -10.10 8.49
C ALA A 80 4.32 -11.58 8.88
N ASP A 81 3.63 -12.46 8.15
CA ASP A 81 3.66 -13.90 8.37
C ASP A 81 5.03 -14.54 8.04
N MET A 82 5.89 -13.83 7.28
CA MET A 82 7.26 -14.27 7.02
C MET A 82 8.21 -14.00 8.17
N LEU A 83 7.86 -13.11 9.09
CA LEU A 83 8.67 -12.83 10.28
C LEU A 83 8.28 -13.77 11.42
N PRO A 84 9.25 -14.17 12.27
CA PRO A 84 8.92 -14.94 13.46
C PRO A 84 7.95 -14.17 14.37
N SER A 85 6.74 -14.67 14.55
CA SER A 85 5.66 -14.01 15.28
C SER A 85 5.09 -14.82 16.46
N ILE A 86 5.52 -16.08 16.59
CA ILE A 86 5.09 -16.97 17.69
C ILE A 86 6.17 -16.98 18.77
N PHE A 87 5.77 -16.66 20.00
CA PHE A 87 6.67 -16.60 21.15
C PHE A 87 6.13 -17.43 22.32
N PRO A 88 6.98 -18.19 23.03
CA PRO A 88 8.41 -18.40 22.76
C PRO A 88 8.62 -19.20 21.46
N PRO A 89 9.65 -18.86 20.66
CA PRO A 89 9.87 -19.51 19.35
C PRO A 89 10.41 -20.95 19.49
N PHE A 90 11.05 -21.26 20.62
CA PHE A 90 11.64 -22.56 20.93
C PHE A 90 11.17 -23.02 22.32
N PRO A 91 9.91 -23.48 22.45
CA PRO A 91 9.29 -23.79 23.75
C PRO A 91 9.99 -24.94 24.51
N GLU A 92 10.71 -25.78 23.79
CA GLU A 92 11.48 -26.90 24.39
C GLU A 92 12.81 -26.44 25.05
N ARG A 93 13.21 -25.18 24.83
CA ARG A 93 14.44 -24.62 25.38
C ARG A 93 14.15 -23.74 26.59
N THR A 94 14.93 -23.96 27.66
CA THR A 94 14.83 -23.17 28.91
C THR A 94 16.07 -22.34 29.19
N ASP A 95 17.08 -22.42 28.32
CA ASP A 95 18.39 -21.75 28.43
C ASP A 95 18.42 -20.40 27.74
N MET A 96 17.36 -20.04 27.01
CA MET A 96 17.23 -18.74 26.34
C MET A 96 15.80 -18.23 26.32
N GLU A 97 15.64 -16.92 26.26
CA GLU A 97 14.38 -16.22 26.03
C GLU A 97 14.56 -15.20 24.92
N ILE A 98 13.70 -15.23 23.92
CA ILE A 98 13.75 -14.33 22.76
C ILE A 98 12.38 -13.69 22.57
N TYR A 99 12.38 -12.40 22.37
CA TYR A 99 11.21 -11.65 21.94
C TYR A 99 11.62 -10.61 20.89
N ALA A 100 10.80 -10.44 19.87
CA ALA A 100 10.97 -9.42 18.86
C ALA A 100 9.62 -8.92 18.37
N THR A 101 9.57 -7.66 17.97
CA THR A 101 8.39 -7.05 17.35
C THR A 101 8.83 -6.02 16.32
N MET A 102 8.03 -5.81 15.29
CA MET A 102 8.25 -4.81 14.27
C MET A 102 6.94 -4.11 13.93
N HIS A 103 7.02 -2.80 13.78
CA HIS A 103 5.90 -1.98 13.34
C HIS A 103 6.32 -1.22 12.07
N PRO A 104 5.88 -1.64 10.88
CA PRO A 104 6.25 -0.96 9.65
C PRO A 104 5.66 0.46 9.61
N ALA A 105 6.42 1.41 9.05
CA ALA A 105 5.99 2.81 8.92
C ALA A 105 4.95 3.03 7.81
N LYS A 106 4.79 2.08 6.91
CA LYS A 106 3.80 2.01 5.83
C LYS A 106 3.12 0.65 5.83
N GLU A 107 2.23 0.44 4.84
CA GLU A 107 1.54 -0.83 4.66
C GLU A 107 2.54 -2.01 4.55
N VAL A 108 3.64 -1.82 3.83
CA VAL A 108 4.74 -2.79 3.72
C VAL A 108 6.08 -2.10 3.99
N GLY A 109 7.03 -2.81 4.59
CA GLY A 109 8.33 -2.30 5.01
C GLY A 109 9.53 -3.05 4.45
N GLY A 110 10.70 -2.41 4.49
CA GLY A 110 11.99 -3.04 4.17
C GLY A 110 12.69 -3.67 5.38
N ASP A 111 12.35 -3.19 6.58
CA ASP A 111 12.92 -3.68 7.82
C ASP A 111 12.54 -5.12 8.09
N PHE A 112 13.46 -5.89 8.68
CA PHE A 112 13.14 -7.23 9.16
C PHE A 112 14.07 -7.69 10.28
N TYR A 113 13.58 -8.62 11.06
CA TYR A 113 14.37 -9.45 11.94
C TYR A 113 14.15 -10.93 11.60
N ASP A 114 15.12 -11.76 11.95
CA ASP A 114 14.95 -13.21 11.95
C ASP A 114 15.78 -13.83 13.04
N PHE A 115 15.34 -14.97 13.56
CA PHE A 115 16.10 -15.82 14.43
C PHE A 115 15.73 -17.28 14.17
N PHE A 116 16.72 -18.14 14.09
CA PHE A 116 16.55 -19.53 13.72
C PHE A 116 17.71 -20.36 14.25
N LEU A 117 17.45 -21.60 14.60
CA LEU A 117 18.51 -22.54 14.91
C LEU A 117 19.20 -22.95 13.61
N ILE A 118 20.51 -22.73 13.54
CA ILE A 118 21.38 -23.24 12.47
C ILE A 118 21.59 -24.73 12.68
N ASP A 119 21.82 -25.13 13.93
CA ASP A 119 21.88 -26.47 14.44
C ASP A 119 21.44 -26.48 15.93
N PRO A 120 21.44 -27.60 16.65
CA PRO A 120 21.00 -27.66 18.06
C PRO A 120 21.77 -26.74 19.02
N MET A 121 23.00 -26.31 18.68
CA MET A 121 23.88 -25.53 19.54
C MET A 121 24.10 -24.09 19.05
N HIS A 122 23.64 -23.75 17.85
CA HIS A 122 23.91 -22.45 17.26
C HIS A 122 22.63 -21.73 16.86
N LEU A 123 22.40 -20.54 17.41
CA LEU A 123 21.30 -19.67 17.09
C LEU A 123 21.77 -18.53 16.20
N GLY A 124 21.22 -18.43 15.00
CA GLY A 124 21.39 -17.26 14.14
C GLY A 124 20.37 -16.17 14.49
N VAL A 125 20.83 -14.94 14.65
CA VAL A 125 20.01 -13.74 14.88
C VAL A 125 20.35 -12.70 13.82
N VAL A 126 19.32 -12.10 13.21
CA VAL A 126 19.47 -11.12 12.14
C VAL A 126 18.56 -9.92 12.40
N ILE A 127 19.09 -8.71 12.20
CA ILE A 127 18.33 -7.47 12.12
C ILE A 127 18.81 -6.73 10.89
N ALA A 128 17.88 -6.24 10.06
CA ALA A 128 18.22 -5.63 8.79
C ALA A 128 17.20 -4.55 8.38
N ASP A 129 17.72 -3.57 7.63
CA ASP A 129 16.95 -2.46 7.06
C ASP A 129 17.29 -2.31 5.57
N VAL A 130 16.30 -2.40 4.72
CA VAL A 130 16.42 -2.27 3.26
C VAL A 130 16.21 -0.82 2.85
N SER A 131 17.06 -0.34 1.96
CA SER A 131 16.96 0.99 1.37
C SER A 131 15.61 1.23 0.68
N GLY A 132 15.06 2.43 0.84
CA GLY A 132 13.78 2.79 0.24
C GLY A 132 12.59 2.42 1.13
N LYS A 133 11.40 2.28 0.53
CA LYS A 133 10.14 1.98 1.22
C LYS A 133 9.06 1.50 0.27
N GLY A 134 8.01 0.88 0.82
CA GLY A 134 6.89 0.34 0.05
C GLY A 134 7.25 -0.99 -0.62
N VAL A 135 6.53 -1.32 -1.69
CA VAL A 135 6.60 -2.64 -2.34
C VAL A 135 8.00 -3.05 -2.80
N PRO A 136 8.82 -2.17 -3.44
CA PRO A 136 10.16 -2.56 -3.83
C PRO A 136 11.05 -2.99 -2.64
N ALA A 137 11.02 -2.22 -1.56
CA ALA A 137 11.78 -2.54 -0.35
C ALA A 137 11.29 -3.83 0.31
N ALA A 138 9.99 -4.05 0.32
CA ALA A 138 9.38 -5.28 0.84
C ALA A 138 9.81 -6.53 0.04
N LEU A 139 9.86 -6.45 -1.28
CA LEU A 139 10.31 -7.55 -2.13
C LEU A 139 11.80 -7.85 -1.93
N PHE A 140 12.61 -6.80 -1.88
CA PHE A 140 14.05 -6.95 -1.64
C PHE A 140 14.34 -7.54 -0.25
N MET A 141 13.54 -7.17 0.77
CA MET A 141 13.57 -7.76 2.10
C MET A 141 13.36 -9.27 2.07
N VAL A 142 12.32 -9.74 1.37
CA VAL A 142 12.02 -11.17 1.26
C VAL A 142 13.18 -11.95 0.65
N ILE A 143 13.81 -11.41 -0.39
CA ILE A 143 14.97 -12.01 -1.04
C ILE A 143 16.15 -12.05 -0.07
N ALA A 144 16.51 -10.91 0.54
CA ALA A 144 17.61 -10.80 1.47
C ALA A 144 17.47 -11.74 2.67
N LYS A 145 16.30 -11.72 3.32
CA LYS A 145 15.97 -12.60 4.45
C LYS A 145 16.13 -14.08 4.08
N THR A 146 15.56 -14.46 2.93
CA THR A 146 15.61 -15.86 2.46
C THR A 146 17.03 -16.32 2.16
N LEU A 147 17.82 -15.49 1.49
CA LEU A 147 19.21 -15.79 1.16
C LEU A 147 20.07 -15.92 2.42
N ILE A 148 19.93 -14.99 3.38
CA ILE A 148 20.68 -15.02 4.66
C ILE A 148 20.36 -16.32 5.40
N LYS A 149 19.10 -16.64 5.60
CA LYS A 149 18.70 -17.85 6.33
C LYS A 149 19.18 -19.12 5.63
N ASN A 150 18.94 -19.25 4.33
CA ASN A 150 19.33 -20.45 3.60
C ASN A 150 20.85 -20.64 3.60
N ARG A 151 21.63 -19.55 3.44
CA ARG A 151 23.08 -19.63 3.46
C ARG A 151 23.60 -19.96 4.87
N ALA A 152 22.98 -19.39 5.92
CA ALA A 152 23.35 -19.67 7.31
C ALA A 152 23.14 -21.14 7.70
N LEU A 153 22.06 -21.76 7.24
CA LEU A 153 21.79 -23.18 7.48
C LEU A 153 22.82 -24.14 6.84
N MET A 154 23.63 -23.66 5.93
CA MET A 154 24.78 -24.41 5.36
C MET A 154 26.03 -24.31 6.23
N GLY A 155 25.98 -23.53 7.33
CA GLY A 155 27.11 -23.27 8.21
C GLY A 155 28.01 -22.13 7.72
N GLY A 156 29.03 -21.83 8.50
CA GLY A 156 30.02 -20.79 8.27
C GLY A 156 29.86 -19.61 9.22
N THR A 157 30.78 -18.69 9.14
CA THR A 157 30.79 -17.45 9.94
C THR A 157 29.83 -16.41 9.40
N PRO A 158 29.34 -15.46 10.22
CA PRO A 158 28.51 -14.34 9.74
C PRO A 158 29.15 -13.59 8.56
N SER A 159 30.47 -13.42 8.57
CA SER A 159 31.20 -12.75 7.48
C SER A 159 31.11 -13.52 6.16
N GLU A 160 31.28 -14.85 6.18
CA GLU A 160 31.18 -15.70 4.98
C GLU A 160 29.75 -15.73 4.45
N ILE A 161 28.75 -15.78 5.36
CA ILE A 161 27.32 -15.77 5.01
C ILE A 161 26.96 -14.46 4.31
N LEU A 162 27.31 -13.33 4.94
CA LEU A 162 26.95 -12.01 4.39
C LEU A 162 27.73 -11.68 3.11
N ALA A 163 28.98 -12.11 2.98
CA ALA A 163 29.75 -11.94 1.74
C ALA A 163 29.10 -12.71 0.57
N PHE A 164 28.66 -13.94 0.80
CA PHE A 164 27.92 -14.71 -0.20
C PHE A 164 26.61 -14.03 -0.60
N VAL A 165 25.80 -13.62 0.40
CA VAL A 165 24.51 -12.98 0.16
C VAL A 165 24.67 -11.65 -0.56
N ASN A 166 25.69 -10.84 -0.20
CA ASN A 166 26.02 -9.61 -0.92
C ASN A 166 26.25 -9.84 -2.41
N ASN A 167 27.06 -10.84 -2.76
CA ASN A 167 27.32 -11.17 -4.17
C ASN A 167 26.04 -11.55 -4.91
N GLN A 168 25.16 -12.33 -4.27
CA GLN A 168 23.88 -12.72 -4.86
C GLN A 168 22.92 -11.54 -5.03
N LEU A 169 22.86 -10.64 -4.05
CA LEU A 169 22.01 -9.44 -4.12
C LEU A 169 22.51 -8.40 -5.14
N CYS A 170 23.81 -8.38 -5.42
CA CYS A 170 24.38 -7.49 -6.43
C CYS A 170 24.10 -7.97 -7.87
N GLU A 171 23.79 -9.26 -8.06
CA GLU A 171 23.41 -9.79 -9.36
C GLU A 171 22.06 -9.21 -9.80
N ASN A 172 22.00 -8.58 -10.99
CA ASN A 172 20.78 -8.01 -11.58
C ASN A 172 20.08 -6.94 -10.70
N ASN A 173 20.82 -6.18 -9.90
CA ASN A 173 20.32 -5.11 -9.05
C ASN A 173 20.34 -3.75 -9.77
N GLU A 174 19.60 -3.63 -10.87
CA GLU A 174 19.50 -2.40 -11.65
C GLU A 174 18.84 -1.25 -10.86
N ALA A 175 18.04 -1.56 -9.84
CA ALA A 175 17.40 -0.59 -8.97
C ALA A 175 18.34 -0.01 -7.89
N GLU A 176 19.61 -0.46 -7.84
CA GLU A 176 20.63 -0.03 -6.87
C GLU A 176 20.17 -0.12 -5.41
N MET A 177 19.33 -1.10 -5.11
CA MET A 177 18.85 -1.33 -3.75
C MET A 177 19.93 -1.98 -2.88
N PHE A 178 19.92 -1.64 -1.61
CA PHE A 178 20.83 -2.25 -0.64
C PHE A 178 20.12 -2.54 0.67
N VAL A 179 20.75 -3.37 1.49
CA VAL A 179 20.28 -3.71 2.83
C VAL A 179 21.42 -3.56 3.82
N THR A 180 21.17 -2.88 4.93
CA THR A 180 22.08 -2.88 6.09
C THR A 180 21.72 -4.06 6.97
N VAL A 181 22.70 -4.86 7.38
CA VAL A 181 22.48 -6.09 8.13
C VAL A 181 23.40 -6.17 9.32
N TRP A 182 22.83 -6.49 10.46
CA TRP A 182 23.55 -7.06 11.59
C TRP A 182 23.20 -8.54 11.73
N MET A 183 24.20 -9.40 11.83
CA MET A 183 24.02 -10.83 12.05
C MET A 183 24.95 -11.34 13.15
N GLY A 184 24.39 -12.12 14.06
CA GLY A 184 25.14 -12.84 15.10
C GLY A 184 24.82 -14.33 15.07
N ILE A 185 25.80 -15.14 15.48
CA ILE A 185 25.62 -16.57 15.76
C ILE A 185 26.00 -16.77 17.23
N LEU A 186 25.04 -17.24 18.02
CA LEU A 186 25.23 -17.53 19.44
C LEU A 186 25.43 -19.02 19.63
N ASP A 187 26.46 -19.38 20.42
CA ASP A 187 26.63 -20.70 20.99
C ASP A 187 25.70 -20.84 22.21
N LEU A 188 24.88 -21.89 22.25
CA LEU A 188 23.84 -22.15 23.24
C LEU A 188 24.28 -23.21 24.25
#